data_613c345c3856960e5c6862a9cf875720
#
_entry.id   613c345c3856960e5c6862a9cf875720
#
_cell.length_a   1.000
_cell.length_b   1.000
_cell.length_c   1.000
_cell.angle_alpha   90.00
_cell.angle_beta   90.00
_cell.angle_gamma   90.00
#
_symmetry.space_group_name_H-M   'P 1'
#
loop_
_entity.id
_entity.type
_entity.pdbx_description
1 polymer ?
#
loop_
_entity_poly.entity_id
_entity_poly.type
_entity_poly.pdbx_seq_one_letter_code
_entity_poly.pdbx_strand_id
1 'polypeptide(L)'
;GVGLLNGSVQLGVLFGNLAGSACAGPAAASSEAAFLSALICLVALVGIAAPQREPIEVRPMAAAGSDALEHSLMVGCELLQKKFGLSDRETEIAFLLARGYSRPYIREKLFISKNTVATHIRHIYGKLDIHSKEELIDLATEAARK
;
A
#
# COMPACT_ATOMS: atom_id res chain seq x y z
N GLY A 1 6.06 36.68 -11.70
CA GLY A 1 4.72 37.21 -11.61
C GLY A 1 3.66 36.17 -11.86
N VAL A 2 2.71 36.18 -10.96
CA VAL A 2 1.25 35.84 -11.08
C VAL A 2 0.87 34.43 -11.51
N GLY A 3 0.18 33.74 -10.58
CA GLY A 3 -0.88 32.83 -10.97
C GLY A 3 -0.93 31.48 -10.28
N LEU A 4 -1.15 31.47 -8.98
CA LEU A 4 -1.58 30.24 -8.30
C LEU A 4 -2.59 30.57 -7.20
N LEU A 5 -3.84 30.75 -7.59
CA LEU A 5 -4.99 30.69 -6.69
C LEU A 5 -6.20 30.40 -7.58
N ASN A 6 -6.71 29.18 -7.55
CA ASN A 6 -8.13 28.84 -7.76
C ASN A 6 -8.30 27.32 -7.88
N GLY A 7 -8.50 26.68 -6.78
CA GLY A 7 -8.88 25.25 -6.76
C GLY A 7 -9.75 24.88 -5.56
N SER A 8 -10.12 25.80 -4.71
CA SER A 8 -10.71 25.42 -3.42
C SER A 8 -12.11 25.99 -3.11
N VAL A 9 -12.81 26.62 -4.07
CA VAL A 9 -14.09 27.31 -3.79
C VAL A 9 -15.30 26.70 -4.52
N GLN A 10 -15.16 25.68 -5.32
CA GLN A 10 -16.28 25.14 -6.11
C GLN A 10 -17.05 23.97 -5.46
N LEU A 11 -16.68 23.51 -4.28
CA LEU A 11 -17.42 22.40 -3.63
C LEU A 11 -18.48 22.82 -2.61
N GLY A 12 -18.60 24.10 -2.32
CA GLY A 12 -19.53 24.63 -1.29
C GLY A 12 -20.92 24.99 -1.79
N VAL A 13 -21.18 25.02 -3.09
CA VAL A 13 -22.43 25.57 -3.64
C VAL A 13 -23.48 24.50 -3.97
N LEU A 14 -23.11 23.22 -4.02
CA LEU A 14 -24.06 22.16 -4.36
C LEU A 14 -24.83 21.55 -3.18
N PHE A 15 -24.47 21.88 -1.93
CA PHE A 15 -25.17 21.37 -0.75
C PHE A 15 -26.17 22.34 -0.11
N GLY A 16 -26.30 23.54 -0.64
CA GLY A 16 -27.13 24.60 -0.05
C GLY A 16 -28.61 24.63 -0.49
N ASN A 17 -29.04 23.84 -1.46
CA ASN A 17 -30.37 24.01 -2.08
C ASN A 17 -31.33 22.83 -1.89
N LEU A 18 -31.09 21.92 -0.95
CA LEU A 18 -32.00 20.78 -0.70
C LEU A 18 -32.78 20.88 0.64
N ALA A 19 -32.71 22.01 1.32
CA ALA A 19 -33.36 22.18 2.63
C ALA A 19 -34.61 23.08 2.61
N GLY A 20 -35.24 23.29 1.48
CA GLY A 20 -36.35 24.23 1.38
C GLY A 20 -37.51 23.77 0.52
N SER A 21 -38.09 22.60 0.76
CA SER A 21 -39.46 22.31 0.29
C SER A 21 -39.97 20.96 0.81
N ALA A 22 -40.40 20.87 2.03
CA ALA A 22 -41.25 19.77 2.50
C ALA A 22 -42.14 20.20 3.67
N CYS A 23 -43.05 21.17 3.41
CA CYS A 23 -44.24 21.35 4.22
C CYS A 23 -45.43 21.24 3.29
N ALA A 24 -45.91 20.04 3.02
CA ALA A 24 -47.25 19.80 2.48
C ALA A 24 -47.71 18.39 2.90
N GLY A 25 -48.63 18.32 3.84
CA GLY A 25 -49.75 17.43 4.00
C GLY A 25 -49.54 15.92 4.25
N PRO A 26 -50.36 15.37 5.18
CA PRO A 26 -50.36 13.91 5.42
C PRO A 26 -51.26 13.26 4.38
N ALA A 27 -50.68 12.65 3.37
CA ALA A 27 -51.39 11.73 2.48
C ALA A 27 -50.58 10.47 2.30
N ALA A 28 -51.05 9.38 2.91
CA ALA A 28 -50.76 7.97 2.57
C ALA A 28 -49.33 7.70 2.10
N ALA A 29 -48.39 7.64 3.03
CA ALA A 29 -47.13 7.00 2.79
C ALA A 29 -47.38 5.52 2.58
N SER A 30 -47.41 5.06 1.33
CA SER A 30 -47.40 3.66 0.98
C SER A 30 -46.20 3.01 1.65
N SER A 31 -46.42 1.86 2.30
CA SER A 31 -45.41 1.08 3.03
C SER A 31 -44.14 0.83 2.20
N GLU A 32 -44.25 0.88 0.89
CA GLU A 32 -43.17 0.73 -0.10
C GLU A 32 -42.05 1.82 0.01
N ALA A 33 -42.44 3.07 0.25
CA ALA A 33 -41.44 4.14 0.37
C ALA A 33 -40.58 4.02 1.64
N ALA A 34 -41.16 3.49 2.72
CA ALA A 34 -40.46 3.26 3.98
C ALA A 34 -39.45 2.10 3.84
N PHE A 35 -39.80 1.03 3.10
CA PHE A 35 -38.89 -0.09 2.85
C PHE A 35 -37.72 0.30 1.97
N LEU A 36 -37.95 1.11 0.94
CA LEU A 36 -36.87 1.61 0.07
C LEU A 36 -35.91 2.52 0.83
N SER A 37 -36.40 3.39 1.68
CA SER A 37 -35.59 4.24 2.55
C SER A 37 -34.75 3.41 3.53
N ALA A 38 -35.35 2.40 4.17
CA ALA A 38 -34.64 1.50 5.08
C ALA A 38 -33.58 0.68 4.36
N LEU A 39 -33.86 0.22 3.14
CA LEU A 39 -32.90 -0.55 2.34
C LEU A 39 -31.70 0.32 1.94
N ILE A 40 -31.93 1.58 1.53
CA ILE A 40 -30.85 2.52 1.19
C ILE A 40 -29.98 2.81 2.41
N CYS A 41 -30.60 3.03 3.59
CA CYS A 41 -29.85 3.22 4.83
C CYS A 41 -29.04 1.98 5.22
N LEU A 42 -29.60 0.77 5.01
CA LEU A 42 -28.89 -0.47 5.30
C LEU A 42 -27.68 -0.67 4.38
N VAL A 43 -27.83 -0.38 3.07
CA VAL A 43 -26.74 -0.43 2.10
C VAL A 43 -25.67 0.60 2.41
N ALA A 44 -26.04 1.81 2.82
CA ALA A 44 -25.11 2.86 3.25
C ALA A 44 -24.34 2.44 4.52
N LEU A 45 -25.01 1.81 5.50
CA LEU A 45 -24.38 1.32 6.73
C LEU A 45 -23.41 0.15 6.45
N VAL A 46 -23.76 -0.76 5.55
CA VAL A 46 -22.88 -1.86 5.14
C VAL A 46 -21.70 -1.33 4.34
N GLY A 47 -21.89 -0.30 3.52
CA GLY A 47 -20.81 0.37 2.77
C GLY A 47 -19.79 1.07 3.69
N ILE A 48 -20.24 1.62 4.82
CA ILE A 48 -19.35 2.25 5.83
C ILE A 48 -18.64 1.19 6.68
N ALA A 49 -19.25 0.02 6.89
CA ALA A 49 -18.66 -1.09 7.65
C ALA A 49 -17.72 -1.97 6.81
N ALA A 50 -17.63 -1.76 5.50
CA ALA A 50 -16.61 -2.41 4.70
C ALA A 50 -15.23 -2.02 5.25
N PRO A 51 -14.37 -2.99 5.62
CA PRO A 51 -13.02 -2.64 6.07
C PRO A 51 -12.36 -1.87 4.93
N GLN A 52 -12.14 -0.58 5.15
CA GLN A 52 -11.33 0.26 4.28
C GLN A 52 -10.00 -0.48 4.17
N ARG A 53 -9.80 -1.21 3.09
CA ARG A 53 -8.46 -1.64 2.71
C ARG A 53 -7.74 -0.35 2.38
N GLU A 54 -7.11 0.22 3.42
CA GLU A 54 -6.16 1.31 3.22
C GLU A 54 -5.33 0.93 2.00
N PRO A 55 -5.33 1.75 0.94
CA PRO A 55 -4.33 1.60 -0.09
C PRO A 55 -3.02 1.62 0.69
N ILE A 56 -2.19 0.60 0.54
CA ILE A 56 -0.84 0.59 1.10
C ILE A 56 -0.18 1.81 0.46
N GLU A 57 -0.26 2.96 1.16
CA GLU A 57 0.53 4.12 0.81
C GLU A 57 1.97 3.67 0.92
N VAL A 58 2.54 3.33 -0.22
CA VAL A 58 3.97 3.29 -0.39
C VAL A 58 4.40 4.74 -0.18
N ARG A 59 4.66 5.12 1.08
CA ARG A 59 5.24 6.39 1.42
C ARG A 59 6.53 6.50 0.62
N PRO A 60 6.63 7.41 -0.34
CA PRO A 60 7.93 7.75 -0.90
C PRO A 60 8.67 8.46 0.23
N MET A 61 9.52 7.71 0.95
CA MET A 61 10.43 8.27 1.92
C MET A 61 11.41 9.13 1.15
N ALA A 62 11.24 10.43 1.33
CA ALA A 62 12.09 11.58 0.96
C ALA A 62 13.12 11.34 -0.18
N ALA A 63 12.81 11.90 -1.34
CA ALA A 63 13.48 11.69 -2.63
C ALA A 63 14.91 12.21 -2.80
N ALA A 64 15.64 12.57 -1.77
CA ALA A 64 17.00 13.13 -1.91
C ALA A 64 18.12 12.27 -1.27
N GLY A 65 17.77 11.25 -0.49
CA GLY A 65 18.73 10.27 0.06
C GLY A 65 18.49 8.85 -0.42
N SER A 66 17.43 8.62 -1.23
CA SER A 66 16.98 7.29 -1.60
C SER A 66 17.88 6.59 -2.62
N ASP A 67 18.41 7.33 -3.59
CA ASP A 67 19.14 6.73 -4.70
C ASP A 67 20.50 6.16 -4.26
N ALA A 68 21.21 6.87 -3.38
CA ALA A 68 22.47 6.39 -2.84
C ALA A 68 22.29 5.18 -1.91
N LEU A 69 21.24 5.19 -1.07
CA LEU A 69 20.90 4.05 -0.21
C LEU A 69 20.42 2.86 -1.02
N GLU A 70 19.60 3.10 -2.03
CA GLU A 70 19.11 2.07 -2.93
C GLU A 70 20.24 1.40 -3.69
N HIS A 71 21.16 2.19 -4.23
CA HIS A 71 22.36 1.68 -4.90
C HIS A 71 23.24 0.87 -3.93
N SER A 72 23.44 1.37 -2.71
CA SER A 72 24.18 0.66 -1.67
C SER A 72 23.56 -0.70 -1.33
N LEU A 73 22.24 -0.76 -1.14
CA LEU A 73 21.53 -2.02 -0.87
C LEU A 73 21.60 -2.99 -2.05
N MET A 74 21.56 -2.49 -3.29
CA MET A 74 21.69 -3.32 -4.49
C MET A 74 23.06 -3.97 -4.54
N VAL A 75 24.12 -3.18 -4.41
CA VAL A 75 25.51 -3.68 -4.36
C VAL A 75 25.70 -4.68 -3.22
N GLY A 76 25.15 -4.37 -2.03
CA GLY A 76 25.19 -5.28 -0.88
C GLY A 76 24.55 -6.63 -1.19
N CYS A 77 23.35 -6.64 -1.79
CA CYS A 77 22.66 -7.89 -2.16
C CYS A 77 23.42 -8.68 -3.22
N GLU A 78 24.08 -8.05 -4.19
CA GLU A 78 24.93 -8.72 -5.17
C GLU A 78 26.18 -9.36 -4.53
N LEU A 79 26.78 -8.69 -3.54
CA LEU A 79 27.89 -9.25 -2.78
C LEU A 79 27.45 -10.46 -1.94
N LEU A 80 26.27 -10.38 -1.31
CA LEU A 80 25.67 -11.51 -0.60
C LEU A 80 25.35 -12.67 -1.54
N GLN A 81 24.89 -12.39 -2.76
CA GLN A 81 24.69 -13.42 -3.78
C GLN A 81 25.97 -14.21 -4.04
N LYS A 82 27.07 -13.52 -4.29
CA LYS A 82 28.36 -14.14 -4.56
C LYS A 82 28.91 -14.91 -3.36
N LYS A 83 28.73 -14.37 -2.15
CA LYS A 83 29.28 -14.96 -0.92
C LYS A 83 28.49 -16.18 -0.43
N PHE A 84 27.16 -16.12 -0.50
CA PHE A 84 26.27 -17.14 0.07
C PHE A 84 25.55 -17.99 -0.98
N GLY A 85 25.80 -17.77 -2.27
CA GLY A 85 25.21 -18.55 -3.35
C GLY A 85 23.70 -18.35 -3.49
N LEU A 86 23.23 -17.11 -3.37
CA LEU A 86 21.82 -16.78 -3.67
C LEU A 86 21.59 -16.92 -5.18
N SER A 87 20.42 -17.40 -5.57
CA SER A 87 20.02 -17.35 -6.98
C SER A 87 19.62 -15.92 -7.36
N ASP A 88 19.60 -15.62 -8.67
CA ASP A 88 19.18 -14.30 -9.16
C ASP A 88 17.79 -13.88 -8.61
N ARG A 89 16.88 -14.85 -8.57
CA ARG A 89 15.54 -14.62 -8.03
C ARG A 89 15.52 -14.38 -6.52
N GLU A 90 16.35 -15.08 -5.77
CA GLU A 90 16.51 -14.84 -4.34
C GLU A 90 17.15 -13.47 -4.08
N THR A 91 18.12 -13.06 -4.87
CA THR A 91 18.76 -11.74 -4.78
C THR A 91 17.76 -10.61 -5.07
N GLU A 92 16.93 -10.74 -6.11
CA GLU A 92 15.88 -9.79 -6.44
C GLU A 92 14.86 -9.64 -5.29
N ILE A 93 14.44 -10.76 -4.70
CA ILE A 93 13.52 -10.74 -3.55
C ILE A 93 14.19 -10.16 -2.31
N ALA A 94 15.45 -10.50 -2.03
CA ALA A 94 16.23 -9.97 -0.92
C ALA A 94 16.37 -8.44 -1.03
N PHE A 95 16.67 -7.93 -2.21
CA PHE A 95 16.75 -6.50 -2.48
C PHE A 95 15.40 -5.78 -2.23
N LEU A 96 14.29 -6.33 -2.74
CA LEU A 96 12.97 -5.76 -2.49
C LEU A 96 12.59 -5.76 -1.01
N LEU A 97 12.94 -6.83 -0.28
CA LEU A 97 12.75 -6.89 1.18
C LEU A 97 13.60 -5.84 1.89
N ALA A 98 14.87 -5.70 1.54
CA ALA A 98 15.79 -4.73 2.13
C ALA A 98 15.31 -3.28 1.90
N ARG A 99 14.70 -3.00 0.74
CA ARG A 99 14.04 -1.71 0.46
C ARG A 99 12.77 -1.46 1.27
N GLY A 100 12.31 -2.40 2.07
CA GLY A 100 11.13 -2.23 2.90
C GLY A 100 9.82 -2.72 2.29
N TYR A 101 9.81 -3.26 1.08
CA TYR A 101 8.57 -3.72 0.46
C TYR A 101 7.95 -4.90 1.19
N SER A 102 6.62 -4.93 1.17
CA SER A 102 5.84 -6.00 1.80
C SER A 102 5.78 -7.26 0.90
N ARG A 103 5.56 -8.43 1.52
CA ARG A 103 5.37 -9.68 0.78
C ARG A 103 4.25 -9.63 -0.28
N PRO A 104 3.08 -9.00 -0.02
CA PRO A 104 2.05 -8.82 -1.04
C PRO A 104 2.53 -8.00 -2.23
N TYR A 105 3.26 -6.91 -2.00
CA TYR A 105 3.83 -6.08 -3.06
C TYR A 105 4.83 -6.87 -3.92
N ILE A 106 5.74 -7.63 -3.28
CA ILE A 106 6.73 -8.47 -3.97
C ILE A 106 6.03 -9.51 -4.85
N ARG A 107 4.97 -10.14 -4.35
CA ARG A 107 4.16 -11.09 -5.12
C ARG A 107 3.61 -10.47 -6.40
N GLU A 108 3.03 -9.28 -6.29
CA GLU A 108 2.42 -8.56 -7.42
C GLU A 108 3.48 -8.08 -8.41
N LYS A 109 4.56 -7.49 -7.91
CA LYS A 109 5.66 -6.99 -8.74
C LYS A 109 6.35 -8.09 -9.54
N LEU A 110 6.53 -9.26 -8.94
CA LEU A 110 7.26 -10.37 -9.54
C LEU A 110 6.34 -11.41 -10.21
N PHE A 111 5.02 -11.20 -10.18
CA PHE A 111 4.00 -12.10 -10.76
C PHE A 111 4.13 -13.54 -10.26
N ILE A 112 4.36 -13.73 -8.95
CA ILE A 112 4.51 -15.05 -8.32
C ILE A 112 3.48 -15.28 -7.21
N SER A 113 3.26 -16.54 -6.85
CA SER A 113 2.29 -16.91 -5.82
C SER A 113 2.77 -16.51 -4.41
N LYS A 114 1.81 -16.37 -3.46
CA LYS A 114 2.11 -16.13 -2.04
C LYS A 114 3.05 -17.19 -1.48
N ASN A 115 2.82 -18.45 -1.84
CA ASN A 115 3.62 -19.58 -1.35
C ASN A 115 5.03 -19.54 -1.94
N THR A 116 5.18 -19.16 -3.21
CA THR A 116 6.47 -19.01 -3.87
C THR A 116 7.32 -17.92 -3.18
N VAL A 117 6.71 -16.75 -2.88
CA VAL A 117 7.41 -15.69 -2.13
C VAL A 117 7.88 -16.20 -0.77
N ALA A 118 6.99 -16.88 -0.02
CA ALA A 118 7.33 -17.40 1.30
C ALA A 118 8.46 -18.44 1.25
N THR A 119 8.49 -19.27 0.21
CA THR A 119 9.55 -20.27 0.02
C THR A 119 10.89 -19.61 -0.28
N HIS A 120 10.92 -18.61 -1.19
CA HIS A 120 12.15 -17.88 -1.48
C HIS A 120 12.69 -17.15 -0.23
N ILE A 121 11.82 -16.49 0.54
CA ILE A 121 12.23 -15.81 1.79
C ILE A 121 12.85 -16.79 2.76
N ARG A 122 12.27 -17.99 2.93
CA ARG A 122 12.82 -19.04 3.80
C ARG A 122 14.19 -19.49 3.32
N HIS A 123 14.38 -19.67 2.01
CA HIS A 123 15.68 -20.07 1.45
C HIS A 123 16.73 -18.95 1.63
N ILE A 124 16.35 -17.68 1.39
CA ILE A 124 17.23 -16.53 1.61
C ILE A 124 17.68 -16.50 3.08
N TYR A 125 16.74 -16.58 4.02
CA TYR A 125 17.06 -16.54 5.44
C TYR A 125 17.92 -17.71 5.88
N GLY A 126 17.66 -18.93 5.36
CA GLY A 126 18.47 -20.10 5.64
C GLY A 126 19.89 -20.02 5.06
N LYS A 127 20.05 -19.44 3.85
CA LYS A 127 21.38 -19.27 3.23
C LYS A 127 22.22 -18.19 3.90
N LEU A 128 21.58 -17.13 4.38
CA LEU A 128 22.24 -16.00 5.06
C LEU A 128 22.40 -16.22 6.55
N ASP A 129 21.78 -17.26 7.12
CA ASP A 129 21.72 -17.55 8.55
C ASP A 129 21.15 -16.38 9.37
N ILE A 130 20.01 -15.83 8.88
CA ILE A 130 19.30 -14.70 9.50
C ILE A 130 17.85 -15.09 9.80
N HIS A 131 17.21 -14.35 10.70
CA HIS A 131 15.87 -14.66 11.19
C HIS A 131 14.87 -13.51 10.99
N SER A 132 15.37 -12.31 10.65
CA SER A 132 14.55 -11.12 10.51
C SER A 132 14.89 -10.32 9.25
N LYS A 133 13.99 -9.41 8.88
CA LYS A 133 14.20 -8.49 7.78
C LYS A 133 15.24 -7.42 8.14
N GLU A 134 15.26 -7.03 9.39
CA GLU A 134 16.20 -6.05 9.94
C GLU A 134 17.64 -6.57 9.81
N GLU A 135 17.89 -7.82 10.16
CA GLU A 135 19.19 -8.47 9.97
C GLU A 135 19.61 -8.53 8.49
N LEU A 136 18.64 -8.73 7.58
CA LEU A 136 18.92 -8.67 6.14
C LEU A 136 19.41 -7.29 5.70
N ILE A 137 18.76 -6.23 6.18
CA ILE A 137 19.12 -4.84 5.86
C ILE A 137 20.51 -4.52 6.39
N ASP A 138 20.80 -4.88 7.62
CA ASP A 138 22.09 -4.65 8.26
C ASP A 138 23.20 -5.40 7.51
N LEU A 139 22.97 -6.67 7.19
CA LEU A 139 23.93 -7.50 6.46
C LEU A 139 24.22 -6.96 5.05
N ALA A 140 23.18 -6.53 4.32
CA ALA A 140 23.33 -5.94 2.99
C ALA A 140 24.08 -4.59 3.06
N THR A 141 23.74 -3.76 4.05
CA THR A 141 24.39 -2.46 4.24
C THR A 141 25.87 -2.62 4.63
N GLU A 142 26.18 -3.60 5.49
CA GLU A 142 27.56 -3.89 5.87
C GLU A 142 28.37 -4.45 4.69
N ALA A 143 27.76 -5.34 3.89
CA ALA A 143 28.43 -5.88 2.71
C ALA A 143 28.81 -4.79 1.71
N ALA A 144 27.98 -3.78 1.52
CA ALA A 144 28.24 -2.66 0.62
C ALA A 144 29.31 -1.67 1.12
N ARG A 145 29.67 -1.71 2.42
CA ARG A 145 30.70 -0.83 3.01
C ARG A 145 32.12 -1.38 2.90
N LYS A 146 32.26 -2.66 2.59
CA LYS A 146 33.56 -3.35 2.49
C LYS A 146 34.12 -3.30 1.08
#